data_a93dac3fc5072ad318fcdf57dbb6153a
#
_entry.id   a93dac3fc5072ad318fcdf57dbb6153a
#
_cell.length_a   1.000
_cell.length_b   1.000
_cell.length_c   1.000
_cell.angle_alpha   90.00
_cell.angle_beta   90.00
_cell.angle_gamma   90.00
#
_symmetry.space_group_name_H-M   'P 1'
#
loop_
_entity.id
_entity.type
_entity.pdbx_description
1 polymer ?
#
loop_
_entity_poly.entity_id
_entity_poly.type
_entity_poly.pdbx_seq_one_letter_code
_entity_poly.pdbx_strand_id
1 'polypeptide(L)'
;MRSRYLLALLAGLMLAAAFPKFSIAGFAWIAPGLILFCGIGKTRRQQFWIGYVAGLAHFLTSLCWLLNIPFPVGAIAGWLALSAYLALYPAVWVWLCWKIFSRLTRNAEPVFDQTNLSPCRAELFLPITWKQRAVWSISCAAIWVALEMVMARMFSGFPWNFLGITQCKMIPLIQFASFTGVYGVSFLLVWFAVSLCTTGCLLIQKPPSSRLWFGEIALPGIVAALLFNFGLNQLKRHDPPVRELKVALVQPSIPQTLIFDPSQSDTRFEKLIELSEKALAEKPDVLIWPEAAMPPLDEAKFRAITNLIVSHQVWIIFGADDAAIHEIPGGRLETNYYNSSFLFAPNGRAAATYRKRRLVIFGEYVPMSRWLPFMKWLTPIDGGFTPGEGHVPFQIASPHARISTLICFEDAFPQYAREHVETDTDFLLNLTN
;
A
#
# COMPACT_ATOMS: atom_id res chain seq x y z
N MET A 1 -11.20 -10.71 32.17
CA MET A 1 -11.25 -11.00 30.73
C MET A 1 -11.55 -9.75 29.88
N ARG A 2 -12.56 -8.95 30.21
CA ARG A 2 -12.98 -7.75 29.44
C ARG A 2 -11.86 -6.72 29.24
N SER A 3 -10.98 -6.49 30.24
CA SER A 3 -9.90 -5.50 30.16
C SER A 3 -8.85 -5.76 29.04
N ARG A 4 -8.55 -7.04 28.70
CA ARG A 4 -7.58 -7.38 27.65
C ARG A 4 -8.11 -7.13 26.24
N TYR A 5 -9.39 -7.35 26.00
CA TYR A 5 -10.03 -7.01 24.72
C TYR A 5 -10.13 -5.49 24.55
N LEU A 6 -10.40 -4.76 25.64
CA LEU A 6 -10.37 -3.29 25.62
C LEU A 6 -8.97 -2.76 25.29
N LEU A 7 -7.94 -3.31 25.90
CA LEU A 7 -6.55 -2.96 25.58
C LEU A 7 -6.18 -3.29 24.13
N ALA A 8 -6.64 -4.43 23.62
CA ALA A 8 -6.44 -4.81 22.22
C ALA A 8 -7.15 -3.84 21.24
N LEU A 9 -8.37 -3.44 21.56
CA LEU A 9 -9.10 -2.42 20.81
C LEU A 9 -8.33 -1.08 20.80
N LEU A 10 -7.88 -0.61 21.96
CA LEU A 10 -7.09 0.63 22.07
C LEU A 10 -5.76 0.54 21.31
N ALA A 11 -5.07 -0.59 21.36
CA ALA A 11 -3.84 -0.81 20.60
C ALA A 11 -4.10 -0.84 19.08
N GLY A 12 -5.25 -1.39 18.64
CA GLY A 12 -5.69 -1.34 17.25
C GLY A 12 -6.01 0.08 16.77
N LEU A 13 -6.69 0.88 17.61
CA LEU A 13 -6.94 2.30 17.33
C LEU A 13 -5.63 3.11 17.29
N MET A 14 -4.70 2.82 18.20
CA MET A 14 -3.36 3.40 18.18
C MET A 14 -2.62 3.07 16.88
N LEU A 15 -2.73 1.83 16.40
CA LEU A 15 -2.15 1.43 15.11
C LEU A 15 -2.82 2.17 13.94
N ALA A 16 -4.14 2.35 13.97
CA ALA A 16 -4.86 3.12 12.96
C ALA A 16 -4.41 4.60 12.92
N ALA A 17 -4.13 5.19 14.08
CA ALA A 17 -3.66 6.56 14.18
C ALA A 17 -2.23 6.77 13.61
N ALA A 18 -1.47 5.71 13.38
CA ALA A 18 -0.19 5.79 12.66
C ALA A 18 -0.37 6.08 11.15
N PHE A 19 -1.53 5.78 10.60
CA PHE A 19 -1.87 6.02 9.20
C PHE A 19 -2.50 7.41 8.97
N PRO A 20 -2.59 7.87 7.72
CA PRO A 20 -3.38 9.05 7.39
C PRO A 20 -4.86 8.83 7.83
N LYS A 21 -5.54 9.78 8.36
CA LYS A 21 -5.43 11.25 8.51
C LYS A 21 -4.56 11.73 9.71
N PHE A 22 -4.34 10.87 10.72
CA PHE A 22 -3.62 11.29 11.94
C PHE A 22 -2.10 11.33 11.71
N SER A 23 -1.56 10.33 11.02
CA SER A 23 -0.13 10.24 10.65
C SER A 23 0.83 10.30 11.85
N ILE A 24 0.44 9.72 13.00
CA ILE A 24 1.31 9.64 14.19
C ILE A 24 2.24 8.44 14.02
N ALA A 25 3.25 8.58 13.17
CA ALA A 25 4.15 7.51 12.74
C ALA A 25 4.82 6.75 13.91
N GLY A 26 5.06 7.41 15.04
CA GLY A 26 5.62 6.80 16.25
C GLY A 26 4.78 5.66 16.82
N PHE A 27 3.48 5.65 16.60
CA PHE A 27 2.60 4.57 17.08
C PHE A 27 2.87 3.23 16.37
N ALA A 28 3.37 3.23 15.15
CA ALA A 28 3.76 2.02 14.45
C ALA A 28 4.94 1.29 15.12
N TRP A 29 5.78 2.00 15.89
CA TRP A 29 6.90 1.44 16.63
C TRP A 29 6.49 0.77 17.95
N ILE A 30 5.22 0.90 18.36
CA ILE A 30 4.75 0.44 19.68
C ILE A 30 3.52 -0.46 19.56
N ALA A 31 2.54 -0.07 18.74
CA ALA A 31 1.22 -0.71 18.67
C ALA A 31 1.26 -2.21 18.35
N PRO A 32 2.08 -2.71 17.39
CA PRO A 32 2.15 -4.15 17.14
C PRO A 32 2.59 -4.94 18.38
N GLY A 33 3.58 -4.44 19.11
CA GLY A 33 4.01 -5.04 20.38
C GLY A 33 2.89 -5.08 21.41
N LEU A 34 2.17 -3.98 21.62
CA LEU A 34 1.03 -3.92 22.55
C LEU A 34 -0.07 -4.90 22.18
N ILE A 35 -0.43 -5.01 20.89
CA ILE A 35 -1.42 -5.99 20.40
C ILE A 35 -1.00 -7.40 20.77
N LEU A 36 0.27 -7.75 20.49
CA LEU A 36 0.80 -9.08 20.78
C LEU A 36 0.76 -9.39 22.28
N PHE A 37 1.16 -8.41 23.10
CA PHE A 37 1.25 -8.58 24.57
C PHE A 37 -0.12 -8.62 25.26
N CYS A 38 -1.20 -8.17 24.63
CA CYS A 38 -2.56 -8.44 25.11
C CYS A 38 -2.86 -9.94 25.18
N GLY A 39 -2.17 -10.77 24.38
CA GLY A 39 -2.31 -12.23 24.35
C GLY A 39 -1.55 -13.00 25.42
N ILE A 40 -0.75 -12.34 26.26
CA ILE A 40 0.06 -13.00 27.31
C ILE A 40 -0.83 -13.82 28.26
N GLY A 41 -0.47 -15.10 28.45
CA GLY A 41 -1.17 -16.02 29.36
C GLY A 41 -2.61 -16.34 28.94
N LYS A 42 -2.94 -16.18 27.67
CA LYS A 42 -4.25 -16.51 27.11
C LYS A 42 -4.22 -17.82 26.33
N THR A 43 -5.39 -18.44 26.21
CA THR A 43 -5.55 -19.65 25.36
C THR A 43 -5.39 -19.28 23.90
N ARG A 44 -5.08 -20.27 23.03
CA ARG A 44 -4.92 -20.07 21.57
C ARG A 44 -6.12 -19.38 20.92
N ARG A 45 -7.32 -19.79 21.32
CA ARG A 45 -8.57 -19.19 20.84
C ARG A 45 -8.68 -17.71 21.28
N GLN A 46 -8.32 -17.40 22.51
CA GLN A 46 -8.34 -16.02 23.00
C GLN A 46 -7.29 -15.14 22.33
N GLN A 47 -6.10 -15.67 22.06
CA GLN A 47 -5.03 -14.97 21.35
C GLN A 47 -5.48 -14.57 19.94
N PHE A 48 -6.12 -15.49 19.22
CA PHE A 48 -6.72 -15.20 17.91
C PHE A 48 -7.76 -14.07 18.00
N TRP A 49 -8.70 -14.17 18.92
CA TRP A 49 -9.74 -13.14 19.06
C TRP A 49 -9.21 -11.79 19.55
N ILE A 50 -8.13 -11.74 20.33
CA ILE A 50 -7.44 -10.51 20.72
C ILE A 50 -6.86 -9.83 19.48
N GLY A 51 -6.14 -10.58 18.64
CA GLY A 51 -5.62 -10.07 17.37
C GLY A 51 -6.74 -9.62 16.43
N TYR A 52 -7.85 -10.36 16.36
CA TYR A 52 -9.01 -10.01 15.55
C TYR A 52 -9.66 -8.69 15.98
N VAL A 53 -9.89 -8.50 17.29
CA VAL A 53 -10.47 -7.26 17.83
C VAL A 53 -9.55 -6.07 17.56
N ALA A 54 -8.25 -6.22 17.75
CA ALA A 54 -7.28 -5.17 17.44
C ALA A 54 -7.26 -4.84 15.93
N GLY A 55 -7.25 -5.89 15.09
CA GLY A 55 -7.31 -5.74 13.64
C GLY A 55 -8.59 -5.07 13.17
N LEU A 56 -9.73 -5.48 13.73
CA LEU A 56 -11.03 -4.88 13.38
C LEU A 56 -11.07 -3.40 13.75
N ALA A 57 -10.60 -3.04 14.96
CA ALA A 57 -10.49 -1.63 15.37
C ALA A 57 -9.57 -0.84 14.45
N HIS A 58 -8.42 -1.43 14.05
CA HIS A 58 -7.50 -0.81 13.11
C HIS A 58 -8.14 -0.57 11.74
N PHE A 59 -8.69 -1.61 11.10
CA PHE A 59 -9.17 -1.51 9.73
C PHE A 59 -10.47 -0.74 9.60
N LEU A 60 -11.41 -0.85 10.55
CA LEU A 60 -12.61 -0.01 10.54
C LEU A 60 -12.26 1.48 10.60
N THR A 61 -11.23 1.84 11.37
CA THR A 61 -10.80 3.24 11.51
C THR A 61 -9.98 3.70 10.32
N SER A 62 -8.98 2.94 9.89
CA SER A 62 -8.06 3.34 8.82
C SER A 62 -8.68 3.31 7.43
N LEU A 63 -9.72 2.49 7.21
CA LEU A 63 -10.44 2.36 5.94
C LEU A 63 -11.75 3.18 5.87
N CYS A 64 -12.02 4.05 6.83
CA CYS A 64 -13.24 4.87 6.83
C CYS A 64 -13.38 5.78 5.59
N TRP A 65 -12.30 6.01 4.85
CA TRP A 65 -12.33 6.74 3.58
C TRP A 65 -13.17 6.04 2.50
N LEU A 66 -13.37 4.72 2.58
CA LEU A 66 -14.26 3.98 1.68
C LEU A 66 -15.71 4.46 1.75
N LEU A 67 -16.12 5.06 2.87
CA LEU A 67 -17.45 5.63 3.03
C LEU A 67 -17.68 6.90 2.18
N ASN A 68 -16.63 7.46 1.57
CA ASN A 68 -16.73 8.59 0.64
C ASN A 68 -17.09 8.14 -0.80
N ILE A 69 -17.12 6.84 -1.07
CA ILE A 69 -17.54 6.32 -2.38
C ILE A 69 -19.01 6.69 -2.60
N PRO A 70 -19.37 7.29 -3.76
CA PRO A 70 -20.71 7.80 -4.02
C PRO A 70 -21.75 6.70 -4.29
N PHE A 71 -21.71 5.62 -3.52
CA PHE A 71 -22.63 4.48 -3.52
C PHE A 71 -22.80 3.94 -2.09
N PRO A 72 -23.62 4.58 -1.23
CA PRO A 72 -23.59 4.39 0.21
C PRO A 72 -23.77 2.95 0.68
N VAL A 73 -24.70 2.19 0.09
CA VAL A 73 -24.96 0.80 0.50
C VAL A 73 -23.77 -0.10 0.22
N GLY A 74 -23.21 -0.01 -0.97
CA GLY A 74 -22.02 -0.77 -1.36
C GLY A 74 -20.77 -0.34 -0.58
N ALA A 75 -20.61 0.97 -0.35
CA ALA A 75 -19.51 1.52 0.44
C ALA A 75 -19.50 0.99 1.88
N ILE A 76 -20.65 1.02 2.56
CA ILE A 76 -20.78 0.51 3.94
C ILE A 76 -20.54 -1.01 3.97
N ALA A 77 -21.20 -1.76 3.09
CA ALA A 77 -21.06 -3.21 3.03
C ALA A 77 -19.60 -3.62 2.71
N GLY A 78 -18.98 -2.97 1.75
CA GLY A 78 -17.59 -3.18 1.37
C GLY A 78 -16.61 -2.84 2.50
N TRP A 79 -16.80 -1.70 3.15
CA TRP A 79 -15.99 -1.27 4.30
C TRP A 79 -16.05 -2.28 5.46
N LEU A 80 -17.25 -2.76 5.83
CA LEU A 80 -17.43 -3.74 6.89
C LEU A 80 -16.83 -5.09 6.51
N ALA A 81 -17.13 -5.60 5.32
CA ALA A 81 -16.66 -6.89 4.85
C ALA A 81 -15.12 -6.92 4.69
N LEU A 82 -14.55 -5.88 4.09
CA LEU A 82 -13.11 -5.76 3.91
C LEU A 82 -12.39 -5.63 5.25
N SER A 83 -12.90 -4.80 6.17
CA SER A 83 -12.31 -4.66 7.51
C SER A 83 -12.35 -5.97 8.30
N ALA A 84 -13.46 -6.71 8.23
CA ALA A 84 -13.60 -8.01 8.87
C ALA A 84 -12.64 -9.06 8.28
N TYR A 85 -12.46 -9.07 6.96
CA TYR A 85 -11.49 -9.93 6.26
C TYR A 85 -10.06 -9.58 6.66
N LEU A 86 -9.68 -8.30 6.58
CA LEU A 86 -8.33 -7.86 6.90
C LEU A 86 -7.97 -8.06 8.37
N ALA A 87 -8.94 -8.00 9.28
CA ALA A 87 -8.73 -8.29 10.71
C ALA A 87 -8.26 -9.72 10.99
N LEU A 88 -8.43 -10.66 10.04
CA LEU A 88 -7.90 -12.01 10.15
C LEU A 88 -6.36 -12.04 10.16
N TYR A 89 -5.68 -11.11 9.50
CA TYR A 89 -4.22 -11.08 9.45
C TYR A 89 -3.58 -10.80 10.82
N PRO A 90 -3.94 -9.75 11.57
CA PRO A 90 -3.48 -9.58 12.94
C PRO A 90 -3.91 -10.72 13.87
N ALA A 91 -5.09 -11.33 13.65
CA ALA A 91 -5.54 -12.48 14.43
C ALA A 91 -4.62 -13.69 14.25
N VAL A 92 -4.31 -14.04 13.00
CA VAL A 92 -3.38 -15.12 12.65
C VAL A 92 -1.97 -14.80 13.14
N TRP A 93 -1.53 -13.54 13.02
CA TRP A 93 -0.22 -13.09 13.49
C TRP A 93 -0.06 -13.31 15.01
N VAL A 94 -0.97 -12.81 15.82
CA VAL A 94 -0.93 -12.98 17.29
C VAL A 94 -0.94 -14.47 17.65
N TRP A 95 -1.80 -15.26 17.00
CA TRP A 95 -1.91 -16.70 17.24
C TRP A 95 -0.59 -17.43 16.90
N LEU A 96 0.02 -17.15 15.73
CA LEU A 96 1.28 -17.77 15.29
C LEU A 96 2.45 -17.38 16.19
N CYS A 97 2.58 -16.11 16.53
CA CYS A 97 3.66 -15.62 17.39
C CYS A 97 3.66 -16.34 18.75
N TRP A 98 2.51 -16.48 19.37
CA TRP A 98 2.40 -17.21 20.65
C TRP A 98 2.55 -18.72 20.47
N LYS A 99 2.19 -19.29 19.32
CA LYS A 99 2.46 -20.70 19.00
C LYS A 99 3.95 -20.98 18.92
N ILE A 100 4.72 -20.09 18.27
CA ILE A 100 6.18 -20.20 18.20
C ILE A 100 6.79 -20.03 19.60
N PHE A 101 6.35 -19.02 20.34
CA PHE A 101 6.81 -18.80 21.71
C PHE A 101 6.71 -20.07 22.56
N SER A 102 5.55 -20.72 22.56
CA SER A 102 5.36 -21.96 23.33
C SER A 102 6.20 -23.14 22.86
N ARG A 103 6.68 -23.14 21.61
CA ARG A 103 7.64 -24.15 21.13
C ARG A 103 9.05 -23.87 21.63
N LEU A 104 9.46 -22.60 21.62
CA LEU A 104 10.77 -22.17 22.11
C LEU A 104 10.93 -22.36 23.62
N THR A 105 9.82 -22.27 24.35
CA THR A 105 9.82 -22.43 25.82
C THR A 105 9.55 -23.86 26.31
N ARG A 106 9.25 -24.80 25.43
CA ARG A 106 8.89 -26.18 25.79
C ARG A 106 9.97 -26.89 26.60
N ASN A 107 11.25 -26.60 26.37
CA ASN A 107 12.41 -27.21 27.01
C ASN A 107 13.01 -26.31 28.13
N ALA A 108 12.38 -25.15 28.39
CA ALA A 108 12.79 -24.35 29.55
C ALA A 108 12.21 -24.98 30.82
N GLU A 109 13.09 -25.27 31.77
CA GLU A 109 12.65 -25.80 33.08
C GLU A 109 11.63 -24.83 33.71
N PRO A 110 10.50 -25.35 34.22
CA PRO A 110 9.53 -24.52 34.91
C PRO A 110 10.15 -23.98 36.19
N VAL A 111 10.50 -22.72 36.25
CA VAL A 111 10.84 -22.00 37.48
C VAL A 111 9.54 -21.71 38.24
N PHE A 112 8.76 -22.76 38.54
CA PHE A 112 7.54 -22.64 39.31
C PHE A 112 7.69 -23.40 40.63
N ASP A 113 7.81 -22.65 41.69
CA ASP A 113 7.43 -23.13 43.04
C ASP A 113 5.89 -23.27 43.04
N GLN A 114 5.40 -24.52 43.18
CA GLN A 114 3.98 -24.88 43.14
C GLN A 114 3.16 -24.33 44.33
N THR A 115 3.75 -23.54 45.21
CA THR A 115 3.13 -23.08 46.46
C THR A 115 2.51 -21.68 46.41
N ASN A 116 2.71 -20.89 45.35
CA ASN A 116 2.17 -19.54 45.25
C ASN A 116 1.29 -19.32 44.00
N LEU A 117 0.01 -19.37 44.20
CA LEU A 117 -1.08 -19.30 43.20
C LEU A 117 -1.34 -17.90 42.58
N SER A 118 -0.32 -17.09 42.36
CA SER A 118 -0.48 -15.84 41.60
C SER A 118 0.73 -15.61 40.69
N PRO A 119 0.86 -16.31 39.54
CA PRO A 119 1.93 -15.98 38.62
C PRO A 119 1.64 -14.57 38.05
N CYS A 120 2.45 -13.61 38.46
CA CYS A 120 2.52 -12.35 37.73
C CYS A 120 2.83 -12.71 36.26
N ARG A 121 1.89 -12.49 35.33
CA ARG A 121 1.93 -12.96 33.94
C ARG A 121 3.14 -12.46 33.16
N ALA A 122 3.91 -11.58 33.77
CA ALA A 122 5.15 -11.04 33.22
C ALA A 122 6.34 -12.03 33.41
N GLU A 123 6.33 -12.93 34.34
CA GLU A 123 7.39 -13.93 34.61
C GLU A 123 7.61 -14.91 33.46
N LEU A 124 6.73 -14.91 32.48
CA LEU A 124 6.79 -15.74 31.28
C LEU A 124 8.10 -15.60 30.48
N PHE A 125 8.76 -14.43 30.56
CA PHE A 125 9.99 -14.15 29.82
C PHE A 125 11.28 -14.41 30.62
N LEU A 126 11.20 -14.62 31.92
CA LEU A 126 12.38 -14.85 32.77
C LEU A 126 13.11 -16.18 32.49
N PRO A 127 12.41 -17.33 32.25
CA PRO A 127 13.07 -18.60 32.02
C PRO A 127 13.73 -18.75 30.65
N ILE A 128 13.52 -17.81 29.73
CA ILE A 128 14.10 -17.86 28.37
C ILE A 128 15.28 -16.91 28.25
N THR A 129 16.31 -17.36 27.52
CA THR A 129 17.51 -16.59 27.30
C THR A 129 17.22 -15.37 26.42
N TRP A 130 18.06 -14.32 26.49
CA TRP A 130 17.95 -13.16 25.63
C TRP A 130 18.02 -13.54 24.12
N LYS A 131 18.83 -14.56 23.76
CA LYS A 131 18.90 -15.07 22.38
C LYS A 131 17.58 -15.65 21.90
N GLN A 132 16.91 -16.44 22.74
CA GLN A 132 15.60 -17.00 22.39
C GLN A 132 14.53 -15.92 22.26
N ARG A 133 14.57 -14.87 23.10
CA ARG A 133 13.66 -13.73 22.98
C ARG A 133 13.93 -12.91 21.71
N ALA A 134 15.21 -12.69 21.37
CA ALA A 134 15.60 -12.04 20.13
C ALA A 134 15.14 -12.82 18.88
N VAL A 135 15.35 -14.14 18.86
CA VAL A 135 14.85 -15.01 17.79
C VAL A 135 13.33 -14.96 17.69
N TRP A 136 12.64 -14.96 18.83
CA TRP A 136 11.18 -14.84 18.83
C TRP A 136 10.70 -13.50 18.26
N SER A 137 11.30 -12.38 18.67
CA SER A 137 10.90 -11.04 18.16
C SER A 137 11.16 -10.90 16.66
N ILE A 138 12.29 -11.44 16.17
CA ILE A 138 12.59 -11.52 14.72
C ILE A 138 11.55 -12.39 14.01
N SER A 139 11.19 -13.54 14.60
CA SER A 139 10.16 -14.42 14.03
C SER A 139 8.79 -13.73 13.97
N CYS A 140 8.41 -12.95 14.97
CA CYS A 140 7.19 -12.17 14.97
C CYS A 140 7.16 -11.15 13.81
N ALA A 141 8.29 -10.47 13.58
CA ALA A 141 8.43 -9.54 12.46
C ALA A 141 8.36 -10.26 11.10
N ALA A 142 9.03 -11.40 10.97
CA ALA A 142 9.00 -12.21 9.74
C ALA A 142 7.58 -12.71 9.41
N ILE A 143 6.81 -13.15 10.43
CA ILE A 143 5.42 -13.58 10.24
C ILE A 143 4.54 -12.39 9.81
N TRP A 144 4.73 -11.21 10.40
CA TRP A 144 4.00 -10.02 10.00
C TRP A 144 4.20 -9.72 8.52
N VAL A 145 5.46 -9.66 8.08
CA VAL A 145 5.82 -9.41 6.68
C VAL A 145 5.27 -10.50 5.75
N ALA A 146 5.39 -11.77 6.14
CA ALA A 146 4.81 -12.87 5.37
C ALA A 146 3.29 -12.70 5.19
N LEU A 147 2.59 -12.26 6.22
CA LEU A 147 1.15 -11.98 6.15
C LEU A 147 0.83 -10.74 5.30
N GLU A 148 1.65 -9.67 5.34
CA GLU A 148 1.53 -8.54 4.41
C GLU A 148 1.73 -8.99 2.95
N MET A 149 2.70 -9.88 2.70
CA MET A 149 2.93 -10.44 1.36
C MET A 149 1.77 -11.32 0.88
N VAL A 150 1.10 -12.06 1.76
CA VAL A 150 -0.13 -12.79 1.46
C VAL A 150 -1.27 -11.82 1.19
N MET A 151 -1.44 -10.80 2.04
CA MET A 151 -2.47 -9.76 1.88
C MET A 151 -2.34 -9.02 0.54
N ALA A 152 -1.12 -8.79 0.06
CA ALA A 152 -0.85 -8.16 -1.22
C ALA A 152 -1.25 -9.01 -2.44
N ARG A 153 -1.54 -10.31 -2.27
CA ARG A 153 -1.80 -11.23 -3.38
C ARG A 153 -3.17 -11.89 -3.32
N MET A 154 -3.65 -12.17 -2.13
CA MET A 154 -4.89 -12.93 -1.91
C MET A 154 -6.11 -12.10 -2.29
N PHE A 155 -7.06 -12.69 -3.04
CA PHE A 155 -8.27 -12.01 -3.55
C PHE A 155 -7.96 -10.70 -4.31
N SER A 156 -7.01 -10.75 -5.24
CA SER A 156 -6.47 -9.63 -6.00
C SER A 156 -5.57 -8.68 -5.21
N GLY A 157 -5.42 -8.88 -3.89
CA GLY A 157 -4.54 -8.13 -3.02
C GLY A 157 -5.12 -6.83 -2.50
N PHE A 158 -4.70 -6.45 -1.29
CA PHE A 158 -5.02 -5.17 -0.67
C PHE A 158 -3.76 -4.57 0.00
N PRO A 159 -2.87 -3.90 -0.74
CA PRO A 159 -1.58 -3.44 -0.24
C PRO A 159 -1.60 -2.06 0.45
N TRP A 160 -2.74 -1.42 0.62
CA TRP A 160 -2.81 -0.02 1.09
C TRP A 160 -2.37 0.20 2.53
N ASN A 161 -2.56 -0.78 3.42
CA ASN A 161 -2.29 -0.61 4.84
C ASN A 161 -1.07 -1.39 5.33
N PHE A 162 0.01 -1.45 4.53
CA PHE A 162 1.28 -1.98 5.02
C PHE A 162 1.88 -1.08 6.09
N LEU A 163 2.37 -1.69 7.16
CA LEU A 163 2.88 -0.95 8.31
C LEU A 163 4.02 0.01 7.95
N GLY A 164 4.89 -0.39 7.02
CA GLY A 164 6.00 0.43 6.57
C GLY A 164 5.61 1.77 5.96
N ILE A 165 4.41 1.87 5.37
CA ILE A 165 3.89 3.12 4.77
C ILE A 165 3.75 4.22 5.82
N THR A 166 3.52 3.88 7.08
CA THR A 166 3.41 4.86 8.18
C THR A 166 4.66 5.74 8.32
N GLN A 167 5.80 5.30 7.79
CA GLN A 167 7.09 6.00 7.88
C GLN A 167 7.40 6.86 6.64
N CYS A 168 6.47 7.07 5.72
CA CYS A 168 6.71 7.79 4.45
C CYS A 168 7.32 9.20 4.64
N LYS A 169 7.05 9.86 5.77
CA LYS A 169 7.63 11.17 6.12
C LYS A 169 9.03 11.08 6.75
N MET A 170 9.47 9.90 7.15
CA MET A 170 10.82 9.66 7.70
C MET A 170 11.80 9.36 6.59
N ILE A 171 12.00 10.35 5.71
CA ILE A 171 12.74 10.20 4.45
C ILE A 171 14.09 9.48 4.61
N PRO A 172 14.94 9.76 5.60
CA PRO A 172 16.18 9.01 5.77
C PRO A 172 15.95 7.53 6.07
N LEU A 173 14.95 7.21 6.92
CA LEU A 173 14.71 5.83 7.30
C LEU A 173 14.22 4.98 6.12
N ILE A 174 13.36 5.55 5.26
CA ILE A 174 12.76 4.77 4.16
C ILE A 174 13.72 4.53 2.98
N GLN A 175 14.92 5.13 2.96
CA GLN A 175 15.88 4.93 1.86
C GLN A 175 16.29 3.47 1.67
N PHE A 176 16.34 2.66 2.74
CA PHE A 176 16.65 1.24 2.59
C PHE A 176 15.52 0.41 1.95
N ALA A 177 14.33 1.00 1.77
CA ALA A 177 13.28 0.37 0.98
C ALA A 177 13.70 0.14 -0.48
N SER A 178 14.72 0.84 -0.98
CA SER A 178 15.34 0.56 -2.29
C SER A 178 15.85 -0.88 -2.43
N PHE A 179 16.21 -1.55 -1.33
CA PHE A 179 16.66 -2.94 -1.31
C PHE A 179 15.58 -3.92 -0.88
N THR A 180 14.74 -3.53 0.06
CA THR A 180 13.80 -4.43 0.76
C THR A 180 12.34 -4.17 0.44
N GLY A 181 12.05 -3.08 -0.28
CA GLY A 181 10.70 -2.57 -0.43
C GLY A 181 10.11 -2.11 0.92
N VAL A 182 8.82 -1.85 0.92
CA VAL A 182 8.05 -1.49 2.13
C VAL A 182 8.11 -2.57 3.22
N TYR A 183 8.32 -3.82 2.81
CA TYR A 183 8.35 -4.98 3.71
C TYR A 183 9.50 -4.93 4.73
N GLY A 184 10.68 -4.44 4.33
CA GLY A 184 11.79 -4.25 5.26
C GLY A 184 11.49 -3.20 6.33
N VAL A 185 10.79 -2.13 5.93
CA VAL A 185 10.35 -1.10 6.88
C VAL A 185 9.34 -1.69 7.88
N SER A 186 8.33 -2.43 7.39
CA SER A 186 7.37 -3.16 8.25
C SER A 186 8.09 -4.11 9.21
N PHE A 187 9.08 -4.86 8.71
CA PHE A 187 9.88 -5.79 9.51
C PHE A 187 10.57 -5.08 10.67
N LEU A 188 11.26 -3.98 10.40
CA LEU A 188 11.99 -3.20 11.41
C LEU A 188 11.06 -2.68 12.50
N LEU A 189 9.90 -2.15 12.11
CA LEU A 189 8.90 -1.61 13.03
C LEU A 189 8.38 -2.68 13.99
N VAL A 190 7.98 -3.84 13.46
CA VAL A 190 7.45 -4.94 14.28
C VAL A 190 8.55 -5.52 15.16
N TRP A 191 9.76 -5.74 14.64
CA TRP A 191 10.88 -6.22 15.42
C TRP A 191 11.19 -5.30 16.60
N PHE A 192 11.26 -4.00 16.35
CA PHE A 192 11.45 -3.01 17.41
C PHE A 192 10.30 -3.01 18.42
N ALA A 193 9.04 -2.99 17.95
CA ALA A 193 7.86 -2.96 18.81
C ALA A 193 7.79 -4.17 19.76
N VAL A 194 8.04 -5.38 19.23
CA VAL A 194 8.03 -6.60 20.04
C VAL A 194 9.20 -6.61 21.03
N SER A 195 10.40 -6.20 20.60
CA SER A 195 11.59 -6.11 21.47
C SER A 195 11.39 -5.06 22.58
N LEU A 196 10.79 -3.91 22.25
CA LEU A 196 10.47 -2.85 23.23
C LEU A 196 9.51 -3.37 24.30
N CYS A 197 8.43 -4.03 23.91
CA CYS A 197 7.46 -4.57 24.86
C CYS A 197 8.05 -5.71 25.70
N THR A 198 8.91 -6.56 25.12
CA THR A 198 9.61 -7.61 25.85
C THR A 198 10.53 -7.02 26.90
N THR A 199 11.34 -6.02 26.51
CA THR A 199 12.24 -5.29 27.43
C THR A 199 11.44 -4.60 28.53
N GLY A 200 10.32 -3.96 28.20
CA GLY A 200 9.44 -3.33 29.18
C GLY A 200 8.88 -4.32 30.21
N CYS A 201 8.48 -5.52 29.77
CA CYS A 201 8.05 -6.57 30.70
C CYS A 201 9.17 -7.01 31.63
N LEU A 202 10.39 -7.17 31.11
CA LEU A 202 11.55 -7.59 31.94
C LEU A 202 11.94 -6.52 32.96
N LEU A 203 11.87 -5.23 32.59
CA LEU A 203 12.13 -4.11 33.49
C LEU A 203 11.16 -4.09 34.67
N ILE A 204 9.89 -4.38 34.43
CA ILE A 204 8.86 -4.45 35.49
C ILE A 204 9.16 -5.62 36.46
N GLN A 205 9.73 -6.71 35.96
CA GLN A 205 10.06 -7.91 36.78
C GLN A 205 11.33 -7.77 37.60
N LYS A 206 12.16 -6.75 37.33
CA LYS A 206 13.45 -6.53 38.00
C LYS A 206 14.31 -7.81 38.07
N PRO A 207 14.75 -8.37 36.93
CA PRO A 207 15.54 -9.57 36.92
C PRO A 207 16.85 -9.36 37.70
N PRO A 208 17.39 -10.39 38.37
CA PRO A 208 18.57 -10.26 39.25
C PRO A 208 19.85 -9.83 38.53
N SER A 209 19.87 -9.87 37.18
CA SER A 209 20.99 -9.46 36.35
C SER A 209 20.57 -8.40 35.36
N SER A 210 20.95 -7.16 35.59
CA SER A 210 20.60 -6.00 34.75
C SER A 210 21.19 -6.03 33.33
N ARG A 211 22.22 -6.86 33.07
CA ARG A 211 22.90 -6.92 31.78
C ARG A 211 22.16 -7.74 30.71
N LEU A 212 21.15 -8.53 31.08
CA LEU A 212 20.50 -9.49 30.18
C LEU A 212 19.26 -8.95 29.44
N TRP A 213 18.70 -7.85 29.88
CA TRP A 213 17.44 -7.31 29.31
C TRP A 213 17.64 -6.22 28.23
N PHE A 214 18.83 -5.60 28.19
CA PHE A 214 19.10 -4.51 27.26
C PHE A 214 19.38 -5.00 25.83
N GLY A 215 19.84 -6.25 25.67
CA GLY A 215 20.29 -6.79 24.37
C GLY A 215 19.19 -6.88 23.32
N GLU A 216 17.96 -7.15 23.72
CA GLU A 216 16.87 -7.35 22.77
C GLU A 216 16.45 -6.06 22.08
N ILE A 217 16.33 -4.96 22.82
CA ILE A 217 15.97 -3.65 22.24
C ILE A 217 17.17 -2.96 21.59
N ALA A 218 18.39 -3.24 22.06
CA ALA A 218 19.60 -2.67 21.48
C ALA A 218 19.81 -3.11 20.04
N LEU A 219 19.53 -4.37 19.71
CA LEU A 219 19.70 -4.88 18.34
C LEU A 219 18.85 -4.13 17.31
N PRO A 220 17.52 -4.09 17.39
CA PRO A 220 16.71 -3.35 16.42
C PRO A 220 16.96 -1.84 16.51
N GLY A 221 17.33 -1.30 17.67
CA GLY A 221 17.71 0.10 17.84
C GLY A 221 18.97 0.47 17.06
N ILE A 222 20.03 -0.35 17.16
CA ILE A 222 21.27 -0.17 16.41
C ILE A 222 21.00 -0.30 14.92
N VAL A 223 20.25 -1.32 14.48
CA VAL A 223 19.89 -1.50 13.07
C VAL A 223 19.10 -0.29 12.55
N ALA A 224 18.12 0.21 13.31
CA ALA A 224 17.37 1.40 12.93
C ALA A 224 18.28 2.64 12.78
N ALA A 225 19.22 2.83 13.71
CA ALA A 225 20.18 3.93 13.66
C ALA A 225 21.14 3.81 12.45
N LEU A 226 21.63 2.61 12.15
CA LEU A 226 22.48 2.35 10.99
C LEU A 226 21.73 2.60 9.68
N LEU A 227 20.49 2.12 9.55
CA LEU A 227 19.65 2.34 8.37
C LEU A 227 19.28 3.82 8.19
N PHE A 228 19.01 4.52 9.28
CA PHE A 228 18.77 5.95 9.26
C PHE A 228 20.01 6.73 8.79
N ASN A 229 21.20 6.39 9.32
CA ASN A 229 22.46 7.00 8.90
C ASN A 229 22.79 6.66 7.45
N PHE A 230 22.55 5.42 7.01
CA PHE A 230 22.65 5.04 5.60
C PHE A 230 21.79 5.95 4.72
N GLY A 231 20.52 6.16 5.10
CA GLY A 231 19.61 7.01 4.35
C GLY A 231 20.02 8.48 4.33
N LEU A 232 20.53 9.02 5.45
CA LEU A 232 21.13 10.37 5.45
C LEU A 232 22.27 10.50 4.45
N ASN A 233 23.13 9.47 4.34
CA ASN A 233 24.23 9.48 3.40
C ASN A 233 23.74 9.35 1.94
N GLN A 234 22.70 8.56 1.68
CA GLN A 234 22.10 8.48 0.35
C GLN A 234 21.52 9.83 -0.10
N LEU A 235 20.80 10.52 0.79
CA LEU A 235 20.22 11.83 0.51
C LEU A 235 21.24 12.94 0.27
N LYS A 236 22.47 12.77 0.77
CA LYS A 236 23.59 13.69 0.52
C LYS A 236 24.32 13.43 -0.80
N ARG A 237 24.11 12.30 -1.43
CA ARG A 237 24.71 12.00 -2.73
C ARG A 237 24.04 12.87 -3.78
N HIS A 238 24.81 13.68 -4.44
CA HIS A 238 24.40 14.49 -5.57
C HIS A 238 25.16 13.95 -6.77
N ASP A 239 24.61 12.92 -7.39
CA ASP A 239 25.12 12.50 -8.69
C ASP A 239 24.68 13.56 -9.70
N PRO A 240 25.57 14.11 -10.52
CA PRO A 240 25.19 15.10 -11.52
C PRO A 240 24.19 14.45 -12.50
N PRO A 241 23.12 15.16 -12.90
CA PRO A 241 22.16 14.62 -13.84
C PRO A 241 22.88 14.32 -15.16
N VAL A 242 22.70 13.10 -15.65
CA VAL A 242 23.25 12.67 -16.95
C VAL A 242 22.45 13.30 -18.08
N ARG A 243 21.17 13.54 -17.85
CA ARG A 243 20.20 14.17 -18.79
C ARG A 243 19.14 14.89 -17.97
N GLU A 244 18.57 15.92 -18.57
CA GLU A 244 17.45 16.65 -18.01
C GLU A 244 16.25 16.49 -18.94
N LEU A 245 15.07 16.29 -18.35
CA LEU A 245 13.80 16.25 -19.05
C LEU A 245 12.86 17.24 -18.35
N LYS A 246 12.41 18.25 -19.07
CA LYS A 246 11.46 19.23 -18.54
C LYS A 246 10.03 18.70 -18.68
N VAL A 247 9.41 18.40 -17.55
CA VAL A 247 8.08 17.80 -17.49
C VAL A 247 7.08 18.80 -16.91
N ALA A 248 5.94 18.94 -17.55
CA ALA A 248 4.81 19.70 -17.03
C ALA A 248 3.68 18.74 -16.62
N LEU A 249 3.30 18.77 -15.34
CA LEU A 249 2.19 18.01 -14.80
C LEU A 249 0.95 18.90 -14.73
N VAL A 250 -0.10 18.55 -15.44
CA VAL A 250 -1.38 19.27 -15.44
C VAL A 250 -2.33 18.59 -14.48
N GLN A 251 -2.71 19.31 -13.42
CA GLN A 251 -3.64 18.82 -12.41
C GLN A 251 -4.91 19.69 -12.38
N PRO A 252 -5.99 19.28 -13.05
CA PRO A 252 -7.23 20.06 -13.10
C PRO A 252 -7.99 20.05 -11.77
N SER A 253 -7.68 19.14 -10.85
CA SER A 253 -8.31 19.00 -9.51
C SER A 253 -9.83 18.92 -9.57
N ILE A 254 -10.35 18.07 -10.45
CA ILE A 254 -11.79 17.89 -10.63
C ILE A 254 -12.33 17.03 -9.49
N PRO A 255 -13.38 17.49 -8.77
CA PRO A 255 -14.03 16.67 -7.75
C PRO A 255 -14.54 15.35 -8.34
N GLN A 256 -14.34 14.24 -7.62
CA GLN A 256 -14.72 12.91 -8.10
C GLN A 256 -16.20 12.78 -8.45
N THR A 257 -17.06 13.54 -7.79
CA THR A 257 -18.51 13.60 -8.09
C THR A 257 -18.82 14.18 -9.47
N LEU A 258 -17.93 14.99 -10.03
CA LEU A 258 -18.09 15.61 -11.34
C LEU A 258 -17.42 14.83 -12.48
N ILE A 259 -16.56 13.86 -12.14
CA ILE A 259 -15.85 13.06 -13.16
C ILE A 259 -16.83 12.25 -14.00
N PHE A 260 -17.85 11.71 -13.35
CA PHE A 260 -18.87 10.86 -13.98
C PHE A 260 -20.12 11.63 -14.45
N ASP A 261 -20.13 12.97 -14.34
CA ASP A 261 -21.23 13.80 -14.82
C ASP A 261 -21.01 14.17 -16.30
N PRO A 262 -21.81 13.62 -17.23
CA PRO A 262 -21.67 13.92 -18.65
C PRO A 262 -21.88 15.41 -18.98
N SER A 263 -22.70 16.13 -18.20
CA SER A 263 -22.96 17.55 -18.42
C SER A 263 -21.75 18.44 -18.18
N GLN A 264 -20.77 17.97 -17.41
CA GLN A 264 -19.53 18.67 -17.08
C GLN A 264 -18.36 18.29 -18.02
N SER A 265 -18.62 17.44 -18.99
CA SER A 265 -17.60 16.90 -19.91
C SER A 265 -16.81 18.00 -20.62
N ASP A 266 -17.51 18.96 -21.22
CA ASP A 266 -16.88 20.03 -22.02
C ASP A 266 -16.15 21.02 -21.11
N THR A 267 -16.74 21.42 -20.01
CA THR A 267 -16.11 22.31 -19.03
C THR A 267 -14.80 21.70 -18.45
N ARG A 268 -14.79 20.39 -18.20
CA ARG A 268 -13.59 19.68 -17.75
C ARG A 268 -12.51 19.69 -18.83
N PHE A 269 -12.90 19.46 -20.07
CA PHE A 269 -11.98 19.46 -21.19
C PHE A 269 -11.39 20.87 -21.44
N GLU A 270 -12.24 21.91 -21.46
CA GLU A 270 -11.79 23.29 -21.55
C GLU A 270 -10.79 23.68 -20.48
N LYS A 271 -11.06 23.28 -19.22
CA LYS A 271 -10.15 23.51 -18.09
C LYS A 271 -8.81 22.81 -18.29
N LEU A 272 -8.82 21.59 -18.79
CA LEU A 272 -7.62 20.81 -19.06
C LEU A 272 -6.77 21.48 -20.16
N ILE A 273 -7.39 21.97 -21.24
CA ILE A 273 -6.72 22.71 -22.32
C ILE A 273 -6.16 24.04 -21.81
N GLU A 274 -6.94 24.81 -21.03
CA GLU A 274 -6.49 26.09 -20.45
C GLU A 274 -5.21 25.92 -19.61
N LEU A 275 -5.20 24.89 -18.73
CA LEU A 275 -4.04 24.60 -17.89
C LEU A 275 -2.86 24.10 -18.72
N SER A 276 -3.13 23.36 -19.79
CA SER A 276 -2.09 22.86 -20.69
C SER A 276 -1.42 24.00 -21.44
N GLU A 277 -2.17 24.96 -21.97
CA GLU A 277 -1.62 26.15 -22.64
C GLU A 277 -0.72 26.97 -21.69
N LYS A 278 -1.16 27.14 -20.42
CA LYS A 278 -0.32 27.81 -19.40
C LYS A 278 0.98 27.05 -19.16
N ALA A 279 0.93 25.72 -19.08
CA ALA A 279 2.10 24.89 -18.86
C ALA A 279 3.04 24.89 -20.07
N LEU A 280 2.50 24.91 -21.28
CA LEU A 280 3.25 24.90 -22.53
C LEU A 280 3.98 26.22 -22.80
N ALA A 281 3.58 27.33 -22.18
CA ALA A 281 4.31 28.59 -22.22
C ALA A 281 5.74 28.46 -21.64
N GLU A 282 5.94 27.50 -20.72
CA GLU A 282 7.23 27.16 -20.13
C GLU A 282 8.10 26.22 -21.01
N LYS A 283 7.60 25.82 -22.18
CA LYS A 283 8.25 24.93 -23.14
C LYS A 283 8.79 23.63 -22.49
N PRO A 284 7.90 22.79 -21.92
CA PRO A 284 8.27 21.46 -21.43
C PRO A 284 8.55 20.51 -22.61
N ASP A 285 9.37 19.48 -22.37
CA ASP A 285 9.60 18.40 -23.31
C ASP A 285 8.40 17.43 -23.33
N VAL A 286 7.76 17.25 -22.15
CA VAL A 286 6.64 16.34 -21.95
C VAL A 286 5.54 17.01 -21.16
N LEU A 287 4.32 16.95 -21.66
CA LEU A 287 3.10 17.33 -20.96
C LEU A 287 2.42 16.06 -20.44
N ILE A 288 2.01 16.05 -19.17
CA ILE A 288 1.38 14.87 -18.55
C ILE A 288 0.04 15.27 -17.95
N TRP A 289 -1.02 14.52 -18.34
CA TRP A 289 -2.34 14.61 -17.76
C TRP A 289 -2.63 13.41 -16.87
N PRO A 290 -3.50 13.53 -15.84
CA PRO A 290 -3.80 12.44 -14.92
C PRO A 290 -4.61 11.29 -15.55
N GLU A 291 -4.89 10.26 -14.72
CA GLU A 291 -5.82 9.17 -15.06
C GLU A 291 -7.21 9.72 -15.36
N ALA A 292 -7.90 9.14 -16.34
CA ALA A 292 -9.27 9.51 -16.71
C ALA A 292 -9.51 11.03 -16.87
N ALA A 293 -8.46 11.76 -17.23
CA ALA A 293 -8.53 13.21 -17.42
C ALA A 293 -9.46 13.59 -18.59
N MET A 294 -9.58 12.65 -19.51
CA MET A 294 -10.33 12.85 -20.75
C MET A 294 -11.79 12.41 -20.56
N PRO A 295 -12.74 13.29 -20.91
CA PRO A 295 -14.09 12.82 -21.18
C PRO A 295 -14.10 11.92 -22.43
N PRO A 296 -15.22 11.24 -22.76
CA PRO A 296 -15.33 10.48 -23.99
C PRO A 296 -14.86 11.31 -25.19
N LEU A 297 -13.89 10.78 -25.93
CA LEU A 297 -13.28 11.46 -27.06
C LEU A 297 -14.30 11.53 -28.24
N ASP A 298 -14.69 12.74 -28.58
CA ASP A 298 -15.26 13.03 -29.88
C ASP A 298 -14.19 13.54 -30.83
N GLU A 299 -14.55 13.69 -32.10
CA GLU A 299 -13.62 14.12 -33.15
C GLU A 299 -13.08 15.54 -32.88
N ALA A 300 -13.90 16.42 -32.30
CA ALA A 300 -13.51 17.81 -32.00
C ALA A 300 -12.45 17.86 -30.90
N LYS A 301 -12.64 17.10 -29.83
CA LYS A 301 -11.68 16.99 -28.70
C LYS A 301 -10.36 16.33 -29.16
N PHE A 302 -10.45 15.28 -29.97
CA PHE A 302 -9.26 14.65 -30.55
C PHE A 302 -8.46 15.62 -31.42
N ARG A 303 -9.13 16.41 -32.29
CA ARG A 303 -8.48 17.45 -33.11
C ARG A 303 -7.84 18.53 -32.21
N ALA A 304 -8.52 18.98 -31.16
CA ALA A 304 -7.97 19.98 -30.23
C ALA A 304 -6.67 19.50 -29.60
N ILE A 305 -6.63 18.25 -29.12
CA ILE A 305 -5.42 17.66 -28.56
C ILE A 305 -4.29 17.54 -29.59
N THR A 306 -4.63 17.05 -30.79
CA THR A 306 -3.65 16.90 -31.86
C THR A 306 -3.07 18.25 -32.27
N ASN A 307 -3.92 19.29 -32.37
CA ASN A 307 -3.46 20.65 -32.65
C ASN A 307 -2.56 21.20 -31.54
N LEU A 308 -2.91 20.97 -30.24
CA LEU A 308 -2.08 21.35 -29.11
C LEU A 308 -0.69 20.72 -29.21
N ILE A 309 -0.62 19.40 -29.44
CA ILE A 309 0.62 18.65 -29.60
C ILE A 309 1.49 19.18 -30.72
N VAL A 310 0.87 19.35 -31.93
CA VAL A 310 1.60 19.72 -33.12
C VAL A 310 2.06 21.17 -33.07
N SER A 311 1.22 22.09 -32.56
CA SER A 311 1.58 23.52 -32.49
C SER A 311 2.73 23.79 -31.52
N HIS A 312 2.81 23.03 -30.41
CA HIS A 312 3.88 23.18 -29.40
C HIS A 312 5.03 22.18 -29.57
N GLN A 313 4.94 21.25 -30.51
CA GLN A 313 5.96 20.21 -30.76
C GLN A 313 6.34 19.43 -29.46
N VAL A 314 5.35 19.09 -28.64
CA VAL A 314 5.51 18.49 -27.31
C VAL A 314 5.08 17.02 -27.31
N TRP A 315 5.76 16.19 -26.53
CA TRP A 315 5.25 14.87 -26.17
C TRP A 315 4.14 14.98 -25.15
N ILE A 316 3.08 14.18 -25.27
CA ILE A 316 2.02 14.14 -24.28
C ILE A 316 1.78 12.72 -23.79
N ILE A 317 1.60 12.58 -22.46
CA ILE A 317 1.15 11.34 -21.81
C ILE A 317 -0.16 11.65 -21.10
N PHE A 318 -1.17 10.82 -21.31
CA PHE A 318 -2.47 11.02 -20.66
C PHE A 318 -3.22 9.72 -20.44
N GLY A 319 -4.10 9.69 -19.43
CA GLY A 319 -5.02 8.60 -19.16
C GLY A 319 -6.36 8.80 -19.85
N ALA A 320 -6.86 7.77 -20.52
CA ALA A 320 -8.19 7.72 -21.11
C ALA A 320 -8.68 6.28 -21.27
N ASP A 321 -9.99 6.13 -21.49
CA ASP A 321 -10.58 4.84 -21.83
C ASP A 321 -10.16 4.44 -23.25
N ASP A 322 -9.89 3.15 -23.43
CA ASP A 322 -9.55 2.51 -24.70
C ASP A 322 -10.56 1.39 -24.99
N ALA A 323 -10.81 1.12 -26.25
CA ALA A 323 -11.68 0.04 -26.67
C ALA A 323 -11.04 -0.76 -27.80
N ALA A 324 -11.10 -2.09 -27.68
CA ALA A 324 -10.65 -3.00 -28.73
C ALA A 324 -11.76 -4.01 -29.06
N ILE A 325 -11.96 -4.19 -30.36
CA ILE A 325 -12.93 -5.16 -30.87
C ILE A 325 -12.19 -6.47 -31.12
N HIS A 326 -12.68 -7.56 -30.54
CA HIS A 326 -12.18 -8.90 -30.72
C HIS A 326 -13.25 -9.80 -31.32
N GLU A 327 -12.85 -10.66 -32.22
CA GLU A 327 -13.72 -11.71 -32.74
C GLU A 327 -13.65 -12.93 -31.81
N ILE A 328 -14.81 -13.32 -31.28
CA ILE A 328 -14.92 -14.51 -30.42
C ILE A 328 -15.35 -15.73 -31.24
N PRO A 329 -15.12 -16.97 -30.77
CA PRO A 329 -15.56 -18.17 -31.46
C PRO A 329 -17.04 -18.12 -31.83
N GLY A 330 -17.33 -18.31 -33.13
CA GLY A 330 -18.69 -18.18 -33.69
C GLY A 330 -18.93 -16.90 -34.48
N GLY A 331 -17.90 -16.11 -34.80
CA GLY A 331 -17.98 -14.93 -35.66
C GLY A 331 -18.65 -13.70 -35.02
N ARG A 332 -18.85 -13.71 -33.70
CA ARG A 332 -19.41 -12.58 -32.94
C ARG A 332 -18.31 -11.62 -32.55
N LEU A 333 -18.57 -10.33 -32.70
CA LEU A 333 -17.66 -9.26 -32.23
C LEU A 333 -17.98 -8.92 -30.77
N GLU A 334 -16.96 -8.87 -29.94
CA GLU A 334 -17.01 -8.40 -28.56
C GLU A 334 -16.10 -7.18 -28.40
N THR A 335 -16.59 -6.15 -27.73
CA THR A 335 -15.79 -4.95 -27.43
C THR A 335 -15.30 -5.03 -25.99
N ASN A 336 -13.99 -5.03 -25.84
CA ASN A 336 -13.31 -4.94 -24.55
C ASN A 336 -12.92 -3.47 -24.30
N TYR A 337 -13.24 -2.99 -23.09
CA TYR A 337 -12.87 -1.67 -22.62
C TYR A 337 -11.68 -1.75 -21.68
N TYR A 338 -10.76 -0.78 -21.77
CA TYR A 338 -9.54 -0.73 -20.98
C TYR A 338 -9.36 0.66 -20.40
N ASN A 339 -8.91 0.74 -19.14
CA ASN A 339 -8.33 1.94 -18.58
C ASN A 339 -6.87 2.03 -19.07
N SER A 340 -6.53 3.08 -19.81
CA SER A 340 -5.27 3.13 -20.56
C SER A 340 -4.51 4.43 -20.38
N SER A 341 -3.21 4.37 -20.58
CA SER A 341 -2.31 5.50 -20.75
C SER A 341 -1.78 5.53 -22.16
N PHE A 342 -1.78 6.70 -22.76
CA PHE A 342 -1.33 6.93 -24.14
C PHE A 342 -0.12 7.84 -24.16
N LEU A 343 0.84 7.51 -25.03
CA LEU A 343 1.92 8.41 -25.43
C LEU A 343 1.68 8.90 -26.85
N PHE A 344 1.62 10.21 -27.04
CA PHE A 344 1.58 10.84 -28.37
C PHE A 344 2.87 11.60 -28.64
N ALA A 345 3.38 11.41 -29.85
CA ALA A 345 4.56 12.10 -30.33
C ALA A 345 4.25 13.52 -30.81
N PRO A 346 5.22 14.43 -30.96
CA PRO A 346 5.05 15.80 -31.40
C PRO A 346 4.39 15.95 -32.79
N ASN A 347 4.39 14.90 -33.59
CA ASN A 347 3.69 14.85 -34.86
C ASN A 347 2.19 14.52 -34.74
N GLY A 348 1.64 14.45 -33.53
CA GLY A 348 0.24 14.15 -33.25
C GLY A 348 -0.16 12.66 -33.38
N ARG A 349 0.79 11.75 -33.58
CA ARG A 349 0.51 10.31 -33.72
C ARG A 349 0.69 9.60 -32.38
N ALA A 350 -0.17 8.63 -32.10
CA ALA A 350 0.01 7.72 -30.97
C ALA A 350 1.30 6.90 -31.18
N ALA A 351 2.19 6.96 -30.21
CA ALA A 351 3.48 6.26 -30.22
C ALA A 351 3.43 4.96 -29.41
N ALA A 352 2.70 4.95 -28.28
CA ALA A 352 2.53 3.79 -27.45
C ALA A 352 1.25 3.87 -26.63
N THR A 353 0.74 2.69 -26.20
CA THR A 353 -0.43 2.58 -25.32
C THR A 353 -0.14 1.54 -24.27
N TYR A 354 -0.33 1.89 -23.01
CA TYR A 354 -0.28 0.97 -21.87
C TYR A 354 -1.69 0.79 -21.32
N ARG A 355 -2.15 -0.45 -21.19
CA ARG A 355 -3.45 -0.82 -20.62
C ARG A 355 -3.28 -1.27 -19.21
N LYS A 356 -4.05 -0.73 -18.28
CA LYS A 356 -4.02 -1.08 -16.85
C LYS A 356 -4.19 -2.58 -16.67
N ARG A 357 -3.25 -3.20 -15.96
CA ARG A 357 -3.23 -4.64 -15.73
C ARG A 357 -3.91 -5.02 -14.41
N ARG A 358 -3.82 -4.13 -13.42
CA ARG A 358 -4.36 -4.38 -12.08
C ARG A 358 -5.61 -3.53 -11.84
N LEU A 359 -6.76 -4.13 -12.02
CA LEU A 359 -8.04 -3.47 -11.90
C LEU A 359 -8.52 -3.43 -10.44
N VAL A 360 -9.22 -2.36 -10.08
CA VAL A 360 -9.83 -2.17 -8.76
C VAL A 360 -11.13 -2.97 -8.66
N ILE A 361 -11.20 -3.87 -7.67
CA ILE A 361 -12.40 -4.67 -7.40
C ILE A 361 -13.57 -3.73 -7.04
N PHE A 362 -14.74 -3.97 -7.64
CA PHE A 362 -15.96 -3.16 -7.49
C PHE A 362 -15.83 -1.70 -7.94
N GLY A 363 -14.65 -1.28 -8.41
CA GLY A 363 -14.40 0.03 -8.98
C GLY A 363 -14.22 -0.02 -10.50
N GLU A 364 -13.61 -1.08 -11.01
CA GLU A 364 -13.33 -1.26 -12.43
C GLU A 364 -13.83 -2.59 -12.98
N TYR A 365 -14.09 -3.57 -12.12
CA TYR A 365 -14.72 -4.83 -12.50
C TYR A 365 -15.45 -5.47 -11.31
N VAL A 366 -16.40 -6.37 -11.60
CA VAL A 366 -17.15 -7.13 -10.59
C VAL A 366 -16.67 -8.57 -10.60
N PRO A 367 -15.96 -9.02 -9.54
CA PRO A 367 -15.47 -10.39 -9.48
C PRO A 367 -16.63 -11.38 -9.44
N MET A 368 -16.44 -12.55 -10.08
CA MET A 368 -17.44 -13.64 -10.09
C MET A 368 -18.86 -13.24 -10.51
N SER A 369 -19.03 -12.12 -11.23
CA SER A 369 -20.37 -11.64 -11.66
C SER A 369 -21.16 -12.66 -12.50
N ARG A 370 -20.46 -13.58 -13.16
CA ARG A 370 -21.07 -14.73 -13.88
C ARG A 370 -21.69 -15.76 -12.94
N TRP A 371 -21.09 -15.97 -11.75
CA TRP A 371 -21.52 -16.99 -10.78
C TRP A 371 -22.43 -16.42 -9.68
N LEU A 372 -22.23 -15.13 -9.35
CA LEU A 372 -22.96 -14.42 -8.29
C LEU A 372 -23.52 -13.11 -8.85
N PRO A 373 -24.63 -13.15 -9.62
CA PRO A 373 -25.20 -11.97 -10.28
C PRO A 373 -25.57 -10.82 -9.32
N PHE A 374 -25.94 -11.15 -8.06
CA PHE A 374 -26.27 -10.15 -7.05
C PHE A 374 -25.10 -9.23 -6.67
N MET A 375 -23.86 -9.64 -6.96
CA MET A 375 -22.67 -8.80 -6.72
C MET A 375 -22.69 -7.52 -7.56
N LYS A 376 -23.40 -7.50 -8.67
CA LYS A 376 -23.61 -6.30 -9.47
C LYS A 376 -24.44 -5.24 -8.73
N TRP A 377 -25.26 -5.62 -7.75
CA TRP A 377 -26.01 -4.67 -6.94
C TRP A 377 -25.17 -3.94 -5.90
N LEU A 378 -23.94 -4.39 -5.67
CA LEU A 378 -23.00 -3.78 -4.73
C LEU A 378 -22.12 -2.71 -5.38
N THR A 379 -22.31 -2.43 -6.66
CA THR A 379 -21.49 -1.49 -7.42
C THR A 379 -22.34 -0.76 -8.45
N PRO A 380 -22.04 0.50 -8.76
CA PRO A 380 -22.70 1.25 -9.84
C PRO A 380 -22.18 0.89 -11.24
N ILE A 381 -21.29 -0.09 -11.38
CA ILE A 381 -20.61 -0.41 -12.65
C ILE A 381 -21.53 -1.30 -13.49
N ASP A 382 -21.91 -0.79 -14.67
CA ASP A 382 -22.69 -1.48 -15.71
C ASP A 382 -21.78 -2.12 -16.77
N GLY A 383 -20.67 -2.47 -16.58
CA GLY A 383 -19.68 -3.07 -17.44
C GLY A 383 -18.46 -3.38 -16.62
N GLY A 384 -17.36 -3.65 -17.24
CA GLY A 384 -16.09 -3.82 -16.56
C GLY A 384 -14.96 -3.53 -17.53
N PHE A 385 -13.88 -2.98 -17.02
CA PHE A 385 -12.66 -2.94 -17.77
C PHE A 385 -12.07 -4.35 -17.90
N THR A 386 -11.36 -4.56 -18.99
CA THR A 386 -10.55 -5.76 -19.24
C THR A 386 -9.11 -5.46 -18.81
N PRO A 387 -8.43 -6.35 -18.07
CA PRO A 387 -7.03 -6.14 -17.74
C PRO A 387 -6.14 -6.16 -18.99
N GLY A 388 -5.13 -5.30 -19.03
CA GLY A 388 -4.09 -5.33 -20.04
C GLY A 388 -3.19 -6.55 -19.93
N GLU A 389 -2.53 -6.92 -21.03
CA GLU A 389 -1.74 -8.16 -21.11
C GLU A 389 -0.30 -8.01 -20.64
N GLY A 390 0.33 -6.85 -20.86
CA GLY A 390 1.76 -6.68 -20.62
C GLY A 390 2.17 -5.27 -20.21
N HIS A 391 3.42 -5.17 -19.79
CA HIS A 391 4.11 -3.90 -19.59
C HIS A 391 4.51 -3.30 -20.94
N VAL A 392 4.26 -2.02 -21.14
CA VAL A 392 4.62 -1.27 -22.34
C VAL A 392 5.38 -0.01 -21.93
N PRO A 393 6.72 0.01 -22.04
CA PRO A 393 7.49 1.20 -21.73
C PRO A 393 7.29 2.26 -22.83
N PHE A 394 7.18 3.52 -22.41
CA PHE A 394 7.10 4.67 -23.31
C PHE A 394 8.50 5.18 -23.65
N GLN A 395 8.77 5.36 -24.93
CA GLN A 395 10.05 5.85 -25.42
C GLN A 395 9.89 7.23 -26.02
N ILE A 396 10.56 8.21 -25.42
CA ILE A 396 10.69 9.57 -25.95
C ILE A 396 12.00 9.64 -26.72
N ALA A 397 11.96 10.10 -27.94
CA ALA A 397 13.15 10.12 -28.82
C ALA A 397 14.06 11.32 -28.55
N SER A 398 13.47 12.50 -28.28
CA SER A 398 14.22 13.73 -28.03
C SER A 398 13.46 14.65 -27.08
N PRO A 399 14.03 14.95 -25.89
CA PRO A 399 15.24 14.32 -25.32
C PRO A 399 15.00 12.84 -25.04
N HIS A 400 16.01 12.01 -25.20
CA HIS A 400 15.81 10.55 -25.02
C HIS A 400 15.44 10.21 -23.59
N ALA A 401 14.28 9.56 -23.40
CA ALA A 401 13.86 9.04 -22.11
C ALA A 401 13.00 7.77 -22.28
N ARG A 402 13.19 6.81 -21.38
CA ARG A 402 12.36 5.61 -21.26
C ARG A 402 11.55 5.65 -19.98
N ILE A 403 10.24 5.74 -20.12
CA ILE A 403 9.29 5.93 -19.03
C ILE A 403 8.46 4.66 -18.88
N SER A 404 8.32 4.19 -17.66
CA SER A 404 7.37 3.12 -17.37
C SER A 404 6.16 3.68 -16.64
N THR A 405 4.98 3.44 -17.20
CA THR A 405 3.73 3.99 -16.69
C THR A 405 2.98 2.97 -15.85
N LEU A 406 2.50 3.43 -14.71
CA LEU A 406 1.53 2.77 -13.84
C LEU A 406 0.25 3.60 -13.83
N ILE A 407 -0.89 2.97 -13.55
CA ILE A 407 -2.17 3.68 -13.47
C ILE A 407 -2.77 3.47 -12.08
N CYS A 408 -2.90 4.58 -11.33
CA CYS A 408 -3.58 4.69 -10.04
C CYS A 408 -3.10 3.64 -9.02
N PHE A 409 -3.93 2.70 -8.69
CA PHE A 409 -3.75 1.64 -7.70
C PHE A 409 -2.55 0.68 -7.97
N GLU A 410 -2.01 0.65 -9.18
CA GLU A 410 -0.91 -0.26 -9.53
C GLU A 410 0.37 0.03 -8.76
N ASP A 411 0.63 1.28 -8.40
CA ASP A 411 1.81 1.70 -7.64
C ASP A 411 1.83 1.15 -6.20
N ALA A 412 0.65 0.81 -5.66
CA ALA A 412 0.54 0.22 -4.34
C ALA A 412 1.09 -1.22 -4.27
N PHE A 413 1.30 -1.89 -5.42
CA PHE A 413 1.82 -3.25 -5.48
C PHE A 413 3.34 -3.28 -5.74
N PRO A 414 4.19 -3.56 -4.73
CA PRO A 414 5.64 -3.52 -4.91
C PRO A 414 6.17 -4.41 -6.02
N GLN A 415 5.57 -5.60 -6.22
CA GLN A 415 5.95 -6.51 -7.28
C GLN A 415 5.63 -5.96 -8.67
N TYR A 416 4.51 -5.25 -8.82
CA TYR A 416 4.14 -4.61 -10.09
C TYR A 416 5.08 -3.47 -10.44
N ALA A 417 5.32 -2.57 -9.50
CA ALA A 417 6.27 -1.48 -9.70
C ALA A 417 7.66 -2.02 -10.11
N ARG A 418 8.09 -3.13 -9.49
CA ARG A 418 9.37 -3.79 -9.85
C ARG A 418 9.35 -4.39 -11.25
N GLU A 419 8.25 -5.01 -11.69
CA GLU A 419 8.10 -5.58 -13.04
C GLU A 419 8.16 -4.48 -14.12
N HIS A 420 7.81 -3.24 -13.77
CA HIS A 420 7.83 -2.09 -14.68
C HIS A 420 9.20 -1.41 -14.77
N VAL A 421 10.20 -1.82 -13.98
CA VAL A 421 11.55 -1.26 -14.00
C VAL A 421 12.49 -2.21 -14.74
N GLU A 422 13.00 -1.76 -15.87
CA GLU A 422 14.07 -2.40 -16.62
C GLU A 422 15.41 -1.65 -16.39
N THR A 423 16.52 -2.18 -16.88
CA THR A 423 17.85 -1.61 -16.64
C THR A 423 18.05 -0.22 -17.25
N ASP A 424 17.25 0.12 -18.25
CA ASP A 424 17.28 1.38 -19.01
C ASP A 424 16.02 2.25 -18.75
N THR A 425 15.22 1.93 -17.73
CA THR A 425 14.09 2.77 -17.28
C THR A 425 14.65 4.01 -16.58
N ASP A 426 14.38 5.19 -17.14
CA ASP A 426 14.81 6.46 -16.55
C ASP A 426 13.93 6.87 -15.36
N PHE A 427 12.60 6.69 -15.45
CA PHE A 427 11.70 6.94 -14.33
C PHE A 427 10.35 6.21 -14.45
N LEU A 428 9.68 6.08 -13.32
CA LEU A 428 8.30 5.61 -13.22
C LEU A 428 7.33 6.78 -13.20
N LEU A 429 6.25 6.66 -13.93
CA LEU A 429 5.13 7.59 -13.94
C LEU A 429 3.89 6.89 -13.41
N ASN A 430 3.25 7.42 -12.36
CA ASN A 430 1.93 6.95 -11.93
C ASN A 430 0.87 7.98 -12.30
N LEU A 431 -0.03 7.63 -13.21
CA LEU A 431 -1.20 8.44 -13.54
C LEU A 431 -2.31 8.13 -12.55
N THR A 432 -2.72 9.12 -11.79
CA THR A 432 -3.83 9.00 -10.83
C THR A 432 -4.64 10.29 -10.80
N ASN A 433 -5.92 10.16 -10.47
CA ASN A 433 -6.83 11.30 -10.37
C ASN A 433 -7.23 11.55 -8.90
#